data_132e335810106d0226e68e94aab66c87
#
_entry.id   132e335810106d0226e68e94aab66c87
#
_cell.length_a   1.000
_cell.length_b   1.000
_cell.length_c   1.000
_cell.angle_alpha   90.00
_cell.angle_beta   90.00
_cell.angle_gamma   90.00
#
_symmetry.space_group_name_H-M   'P 1'
#
loop_
_entity.id
_entity.type
_entity.pdbx_description
1 polymer ?
#
loop_
_entity_poly.entity_id
_entity_poly.type
_entity_poly.pdbx_seq_one_letter_code
_entity_poly.pdbx_strand_id
1 'polypeptide(L)'
;VFDFNGDLVLATDWLMDQQEVIERSESKKKAPWSGFWYTNVGDDGTRSWEDMRKYGFLAAGGGSFFSKRLDQLNIGDPIFAYQKSMGYVGYGIITQTKIQAKDFEVDETPLFELPLEEDNIKHDCDDPELAEYVVGVDWKKTFPISEAKKFIGAFANQNIVCKLRDPATLEFLKTTFSV
;
A
#
# COMPACT_ATOMS: atom_id res chain seq x y z
N VAL A 1 17.78 36.27 23.83
CA VAL A 1 18.50 37.22 22.98
C VAL A 1 19.85 36.61 22.69
N PHE A 2 20.11 36.29 21.40
CA PHE A 2 21.41 35.78 20.96
C PHE A 2 22.34 36.99 20.74
N ASP A 3 23.49 37.01 21.42
CA ASP A 3 24.48 38.05 21.26
C ASP A 3 25.70 37.49 20.51
N PHE A 4 25.93 37.98 19.31
CA PHE A 4 27.06 37.60 18.46
C PHE A 4 28.25 38.59 18.61
N ASN A 5 28.24 39.47 19.64
CA ASN A 5 29.29 40.48 19.89
C ASN A 5 29.66 41.31 18.66
N GLY A 6 28.72 41.55 17.77
CA GLY A 6 28.94 42.29 16.52
C GLY A 6 29.63 41.50 15.41
N ASP A 7 29.85 40.21 15.58
CA ASP A 7 30.43 39.37 14.55
C ASP A 7 29.38 38.99 13.49
N LEU A 8 29.47 39.64 12.34
CA LEU A 8 28.59 39.44 11.20
C LEU A 8 28.71 38.04 10.57
N VAL A 9 29.86 37.41 10.68
CA VAL A 9 30.08 36.06 10.11
C VAL A 9 29.33 35.02 10.95
N LEU A 10 29.49 35.07 12.29
CA LEU A 10 28.77 34.19 13.21
C LEU A 10 27.27 34.37 13.12
N ALA A 11 26.79 35.61 12.99
CA ALA A 11 25.37 35.90 12.82
C ALA A 11 24.81 35.33 11.50
N THR A 12 25.58 35.40 10.42
CA THR A 12 25.18 34.88 9.11
C THR A 12 25.14 33.35 9.11
N ASP A 13 26.15 32.71 9.68
CA ASP A 13 26.21 31.24 9.80
C ASP A 13 25.05 30.70 10.66
N TRP A 14 24.74 31.39 11.77
CA TRP A 14 23.58 31.02 12.59
C TRP A 14 22.26 31.16 11.83
N LEU A 15 22.05 32.20 11.04
CA LEU A 15 20.85 32.39 10.23
C LEU A 15 20.75 31.31 9.13
N MET A 16 21.83 30.94 8.50
CA MET A 16 21.86 29.87 7.50
C MET A 16 21.49 28.51 8.13
N ASP A 17 22.04 28.21 9.30
CA ASP A 17 21.68 27.02 10.08
C ASP A 17 20.18 26.99 10.44
N GLN A 18 19.62 28.12 10.86
CA GLN A 18 18.19 28.19 11.16
C GLN A 18 17.32 28.02 9.92
N GLN A 19 17.74 28.56 8.78
CA GLN A 19 17.05 28.40 7.51
C GLN A 19 17.09 26.95 7.05
N GLU A 20 18.22 26.26 7.15
CA GLU A 20 18.34 24.83 6.85
C GLU A 20 17.45 23.96 7.76
N VAL A 21 17.38 24.28 9.06
CA VAL A 21 16.50 23.60 10.02
C VAL A 21 15.03 23.82 9.66
N ILE A 22 14.63 25.01 9.24
CA ILE A 22 13.26 25.33 8.81
C ILE A 22 12.93 24.57 7.53
N GLU A 23 13.81 24.60 6.52
CA GLU A 23 13.62 23.88 5.25
C GLU A 23 13.52 22.37 5.48
N ARG A 24 14.36 21.79 6.35
CA ARG A 24 14.25 20.39 6.77
C ARG A 24 12.95 20.08 7.52
N SER A 25 12.44 21.03 8.31
CA SER A 25 11.17 20.86 9.03
C SER A 25 9.96 20.98 8.09
N GLU A 26 10.03 21.84 7.08
CA GLU A 26 9.00 21.99 6.05
C GLU A 26 8.97 20.80 5.08
N SER A 27 10.14 20.27 4.70
CA SER A 27 10.23 19.04 3.88
C SER A 27 9.71 17.80 4.59
N LYS A 28 9.59 17.82 5.94
CA LYS A 28 8.97 16.77 6.76
C LYS A 28 7.45 16.88 6.84
N LYS A 29 6.82 17.96 6.39
CA LYS A 29 5.36 18.03 6.28
C LYS A 29 4.93 17.04 5.22
N LYS A 30 4.28 15.95 5.64
CA LYS A 30 3.71 14.97 4.71
C LYS A 30 2.77 15.70 3.76
N ALA A 31 2.94 15.50 2.46
CA ALA A 31 2.00 15.99 1.46
C ALA A 31 0.56 15.59 1.84
N PRO A 32 -0.46 16.39 1.50
CA PRO A 32 -1.85 16.04 1.76
C PRO A 32 -2.17 14.68 1.14
N TRP A 33 -3.11 13.97 1.74
CA TRP A 33 -3.53 12.68 1.20
C TRP A 33 -4.26 12.88 -0.13
N SER A 34 -3.87 12.07 -1.11
CA SER A 34 -4.40 12.12 -2.47
C SER A 34 -5.81 11.51 -2.64
N GLY A 35 -6.33 10.85 -1.60
CA GLY A 35 -7.54 10.03 -1.67
C GLY A 35 -7.28 8.58 -2.07
N PHE A 36 -6.08 8.25 -2.55
CA PHE A 36 -5.70 6.90 -2.96
C PHE A 36 -4.89 6.18 -1.89
N TRP A 37 -5.07 4.86 -1.80
CA TRP A 37 -4.29 3.99 -0.94
C TRP A 37 -3.21 3.25 -1.73
N TYR A 38 -2.07 3.06 -1.10
CA TYR A 38 -1.04 2.11 -1.48
C TYR A 38 -1.28 0.82 -0.73
N THR A 39 -1.22 -0.31 -1.44
CA THR A 39 -1.34 -1.64 -0.84
C THR A 39 -0.22 -2.55 -1.35
N ASN A 40 0.38 -3.33 -0.44
CA ASN A 40 1.40 -4.32 -0.79
C ASN A 40 0.72 -5.69 -0.92
N VAL A 41 0.89 -6.35 -2.07
CA VAL A 41 0.20 -7.62 -2.35
C VAL A 41 0.86 -8.84 -1.73
N GLY A 42 2.16 -8.75 -1.36
CA GLY A 42 2.84 -9.80 -0.59
C GLY A 42 2.82 -11.17 -1.25
N ASP A 43 3.07 -11.24 -2.55
CA ASP A 43 3.28 -12.50 -3.27
C ASP A 43 4.64 -13.08 -2.85
N ASP A 44 4.62 -14.01 -1.89
CA ASP A 44 5.80 -14.51 -1.19
C ASP A 44 5.71 -16.01 -0.85
N GLY A 45 4.79 -16.75 -1.48
CA GLY A 45 4.56 -18.18 -1.25
C GLY A 45 3.53 -18.48 -0.16
N THR A 46 2.90 -17.46 0.43
CA THR A 46 1.69 -17.60 1.28
C THR A 46 0.43 -17.24 0.51
N ARG A 47 0.56 -16.41 -0.49
CA ARG A 47 -0.55 -15.93 -1.33
C ARG A 47 -0.04 -15.54 -2.71
N SER A 48 -0.91 -15.61 -3.72
CA SER A 48 -0.61 -15.29 -5.11
C SER A 48 -1.29 -14.01 -5.56
N TRP A 49 -0.56 -13.13 -6.26
CA TRP A 49 -1.14 -11.99 -6.96
C TRP A 49 -2.12 -12.42 -8.05
N GLU A 50 -1.83 -13.54 -8.73
CA GLU A 50 -2.71 -14.07 -9.78
C GLU A 50 -4.07 -14.47 -9.21
N ASP A 51 -4.11 -15.08 -8.02
CA ASP A 51 -5.37 -15.39 -7.33
C ASP A 51 -6.10 -14.11 -6.92
N MET A 52 -5.39 -13.12 -6.37
CA MET A 52 -5.99 -11.84 -5.95
C MET A 52 -6.65 -11.13 -7.13
N ARG A 53 -5.95 -11.03 -8.27
CA ARG A 53 -6.49 -10.35 -9.45
C ARG A 53 -7.58 -11.12 -10.16
N LYS A 54 -7.53 -12.45 -10.12
CA LYS A 54 -8.52 -13.33 -10.74
C LYS A 54 -9.83 -13.37 -9.96
N TYR A 55 -9.73 -13.42 -8.65
CA TYR A 55 -10.88 -13.62 -7.77
C TYR A 55 -11.34 -12.36 -7.04
N GLY A 56 -10.73 -11.21 -7.31
CA GLY A 56 -11.21 -9.92 -6.84
C GLY A 56 -11.00 -9.65 -5.35
N PHE A 57 -9.83 -9.95 -4.82
CA PHE A 57 -9.50 -9.66 -3.42
C PHE A 57 -8.09 -9.11 -3.23
N LEU A 58 -7.81 -8.61 -2.04
CA LEU A 58 -6.48 -8.29 -1.52
C LEU A 58 -6.35 -8.97 -0.17
N ALA A 59 -5.24 -9.69 0.06
CA ALA A 59 -5.01 -10.47 1.28
C ALA A 59 -3.88 -9.90 2.14
N ALA A 60 -4.01 -10.10 3.46
CA ALA A 60 -2.95 -9.90 4.44
C ALA A 60 -3.18 -10.78 5.66
N GLY A 61 -2.14 -11.44 6.15
CA GLY A 61 -2.20 -12.33 7.29
C GLY A 61 -0.83 -12.75 7.80
N GLY A 62 -0.77 -13.92 8.46
CA GLY A 62 0.44 -14.35 9.14
C GLY A 62 0.72 -13.56 10.41
N GLY A 63 -0.34 -12.96 11.00
CA GLY A 63 -0.32 -12.22 12.25
C GLY A 63 -1.28 -11.02 12.26
N SER A 64 -1.95 -10.83 13.39
CA SER A 64 -2.94 -9.75 13.56
C SER A 64 -2.36 -8.34 13.33
N PHE A 65 -1.06 -8.15 13.52
CA PHE A 65 -0.38 -6.90 13.20
C PHE A 65 -0.51 -6.54 11.72
N PHE A 66 -0.44 -7.53 10.83
CA PHE A 66 -0.55 -7.34 9.38
C PHE A 66 -2.01 -7.20 8.95
N SER A 67 -2.89 -8.12 9.37
CA SER A 67 -4.30 -8.12 8.97
C SER A 67 -5.07 -6.89 9.46
N LYS A 68 -4.73 -6.32 10.63
CA LYS A 68 -5.29 -5.06 11.12
C LYS A 68 -5.06 -3.86 10.21
N ARG A 69 -4.08 -3.93 9.30
CA ARG A 69 -3.87 -2.84 8.33
C ARG A 69 -5.01 -2.73 7.32
N LEU A 70 -5.68 -3.84 7.01
CA LEU A 70 -6.85 -3.86 6.14
C LEU A 70 -8.06 -3.11 6.73
N ASP A 71 -8.14 -2.94 8.06
CA ASP A 71 -9.22 -2.19 8.73
C ASP A 71 -9.25 -0.69 8.35
N GLN A 72 -8.20 -0.19 7.72
CA GLN A 72 -8.14 1.19 7.24
C GLN A 72 -8.94 1.39 5.95
N LEU A 73 -9.25 0.31 5.22
CA LEU A 73 -9.90 0.36 3.92
C LEU A 73 -11.43 0.28 4.07
N ASN A 74 -12.13 1.14 3.36
CA ASN A 74 -13.59 1.18 3.34
C ASN A 74 -14.11 0.90 1.93
N ILE A 75 -15.35 0.45 1.82
CA ILE A 75 -16.01 0.27 0.52
C ILE A 75 -15.98 1.59 -0.24
N GLY A 76 -15.56 1.53 -1.51
CA GLY A 76 -15.38 2.67 -2.39
C GLY A 76 -13.98 3.27 -2.39
N ASP A 77 -13.09 2.86 -1.48
CA ASP A 77 -11.71 3.35 -1.46
C ASP A 77 -10.93 2.88 -2.70
N PRO A 78 -10.28 3.81 -3.41
CA PRO A 78 -9.40 3.46 -4.53
C PRO A 78 -8.02 3.01 -4.01
N ILE A 79 -7.55 1.89 -4.51
CA ILE A 79 -6.26 1.30 -4.13
C ILE A 79 -5.34 1.09 -5.33
N PHE A 80 -4.03 1.26 -5.11
CA PHE A 80 -2.99 0.80 -6.02
C PHE A 80 -2.21 -0.35 -5.38
N ALA A 81 -2.17 -1.49 -6.04
CA ALA A 81 -1.47 -2.69 -5.63
C ALA A 81 -0.01 -2.64 -6.08
N TYR A 82 0.90 -2.92 -5.15
CA TYR A 82 2.34 -2.93 -5.37
C TYR A 82 2.94 -4.26 -4.95
N GLN A 83 3.74 -4.86 -5.84
CA GLN A 83 4.56 -6.02 -5.53
C GLN A 83 5.98 -5.58 -5.17
N LYS A 84 6.46 -6.02 -4.00
CA LYS A 84 7.78 -5.68 -3.48
C LYS A 84 8.88 -5.91 -4.54
N SER A 85 9.75 -4.93 -4.72
CA SER A 85 10.86 -4.91 -5.66
C SER A 85 10.48 -4.91 -7.15
N MET A 86 9.24 -5.24 -7.50
CA MET A 86 8.79 -5.34 -8.89
C MET A 86 8.12 -4.06 -9.39
N GLY A 87 7.15 -3.52 -8.64
CA GLY A 87 6.41 -2.31 -9.01
C GLY A 87 4.91 -2.44 -8.79
N TYR A 88 4.17 -1.51 -9.38
CA TYR A 88 2.72 -1.48 -9.30
C TYR A 88 2.08 -2.45 -10.30
N VAL A 89 1.15 -3.24 -9.81
CA VAL A 89 0.53 -4.34 -10.56
C VAL A 89 -0.98 -4.21 -10.72
N GLY A 90 -1.64 -3.36 -9.93
CA GLY A 90 -3.10 -3.24 -10.00
C GLY A 90 -3.64 -1.90 -9.54
N TYR A 91 -4.80 -1.56 -10.08
CA TYR A 91 -5.69 -0.49 -9.62
C TYR A 91 -7.09 -1.07 -9.45
N GLY A 92 -7.71 -0.81 -8.32
CA GLY A 92 -9.06 -1.30 -8.02
C GLY A 92 -9.77 -0.47 -6.98
N ILE A 93 -11.04 -0.82 -6.76
CA ILE A 93 -11.92 -0.20 -5.77
C ILE A 93 -12.34 -1.25 -4.76
N ILE A 94 -12.28 -0.93 -3.47
CA ILE A 94 -12.72 -1.82 -2.39
C ILE A 94 -14.23 -2.03 -2.50
N THR A 95 -14.66 -3.28 -2.53
CA THR A 95 -16.08 -3.67 -2.60
C THR A 95 -16.59 -4.35 -1.34
N GLN A 96 -15.69 -4.90 -0.53
CA GLN A 96 -16.01 -5.56 0.73
C GLN A 96 -14.95 -5.24 1.78
N THR A 97 -15.38 -4.97 3.00
CA THR A 97 -14.48 -4.78 4.15
C THR A 97 -13.85 -6.09 4.59
N LYS A 98 -12.84 -5.98 5.45
CA LYS A 98 -12.06 -7.13 5.92
C LYS A 98 -12.91 -8.24 6.52
N ILE A 99 -12.70 -9.46 6.03
CA ILE A 99 -13.19 -10.72 6.62
C ILE A 99 -12.05 -11.77 6.61
N GLN A 100 -12.22 -12.88 7.31
CA GLN A 100 -11.30 -14.01 7.16
C GLN A 100 -11.38 -14.59 5.74
N ALA A 101 -10.24 -15.03 5.19
CA ALA A 101 -10.18 -15.59 3.84
C ALA A 101 -11.11 -16.83 3.67
N LYS A 102 -11.29 -17.61 4.73
CA LYS A 102 -12.20 -18.78 4.71
C LYS A 102 -13.68 -18.41 4.55
N ASP A 103 -14.06 -17.18 4.92
CA ASP A 103 -15.45 -16.69 4.86
C ASP A 103 -15.70 -15.83 3.60
N PHE A 104 -14.69 -15.66 2.75
CA PHE A 104 -14.83 -14.91 1.51
C PHE A 104 -15.40 -15.77 0.40
N GLU A 105 -16.35 -15.23 -0.34
CA GLU A 105 -17.00 -15.90 -1.46
C GLU A 105 -16.82 -15.12 -2.76
N VAL A 106 -16.68 -15.85 -3.85
CA VAL A 106 -16.66 -15.33 -5.21
C VAL A 106 -17.80 -16.02 -5.98
N ASP A 107 -18.79 -15.24 -6.41
CA ASP A 107 -19.98 -15.78 -7.10
C ASP A 107 -20.63 -16.97 -6.34
N GLU A 108 -20.87 -16.77 -5.03
CA GLU A 108 -21.45 -17.77 -4.11
C GLU A 108 -20.59 -19.02 -3.86
N THR A 109 -19.33 -19.01 -4.34
CA THR A 109 -18.37 -20.11 -4.11
C THR A 109 -17.35 -19.67 -3.07
N PRO A 110 -17.16 -20.43 -1.97
CA PRO A 110 -16.12 -20.14 -0.99
C PRO A 110 -14.73 -20.06 -1.63
N LEU A 111 -13.94 -19.05 -1.27
CA LEU A 111 -12.59 -18.86 -1.81
C LEU A 111 -11.74 -20.13 -1.74
N PHE A 112 -11.85 -20.87 -0.64
CA PHE A 112 -11.05 -22.08 -0.39
C PHE A 112 -11.47 -23.29 -1.25
N GLU A 113 -12.61 -23.22 -1.92
CA GLU A 113 -13.07 -24.25 -2.87
C GLU A 113 -12.65 -23.93 -4.31
N LEU A 114 -12.15 -22.72 -4.56
CA LEU A 114 -11.69 -22.32 -5.88
C LEU A 114 -10.30 -22.91 -6.20
N PRO A 115 -9.97 -23.09 -7.48
CA PRO A 115 -8.64 -23.54 -7.91
C PRO A 115 -7.64 -22.41 -7.77
N LEU A 116 -7.04 -22.29 -6.57
CA LEU A 116 -6.03 -21.30 -6.24
C LEU A 116 -4.66 -21.75 -6.77
N GLU A 117 -3.82 -20.79 -7.16
CA GLU A 117 -2.42 -21.04 -7.47
C GLU A 117 -1.61 -21.25 -6.17
N GLU A 118 -2.00 -20.57 -5.07
CA GLU A 118 -1.32 -20.68 -3.78
C GLU A 118 -2.27 -21.12 -2.67
N ASP A 119 -2.24 -22.41 -2.34
CA ASP A 119 -3.08 -23.00 -1.30
C ASP A 119 -2.67 -22.62 0.13
N ASN A 120 -1.48 -22.04 0.34
CA ASN A 120 -1.01 -21.63 1.66
C ASN A 120 -1.85 -20.48 2.27
N ILE A 121 -2.68 -19.81 1.49
CA ILE A 121 -3.68 -18.86 2.01
C ILE A 121 -4.64 -19.51 3.02
N LYS A 122 -4.76 -20.85 2.99
CA LYS A 122 -5.61 -21.65 3.89
C LYS A 122 -4.94 -21.97 5.23
N HIS A 123 -3.61 -21.68 5.34
CA HIS A 123 -2.85 -21.98 6.55
C HIS A 123 -3.41 -21.22 7.75
N ASP A 124 -3.44 -21.88 8.90
CA ASP A 124 -3.91 -21.33 10.18
C ASP A 124 -5.33 -20.72 10.15
N CYS A 125 -6.19 -21.13 9.20
CA CYS A 125 -7.50 -20.52 8.98
C CYS A 125 -8.46 -20.62 10.19
N ASP A 126 -8.19 -21.49 11.16
CA ASP A 126 -8.97 -21.63 12.40
C ASP A 126 -8.40 -20.80 13.56
N ASP A 127 -7.21 -20.20 13.41
CA ASP A 127 -6.61 -19.28 14.38
C ASP A 127 -6.83 -17.81 13.94
N PRO A 128 -7.71 -17.05 14.59
CA PRO A 128 -7.99 -15.67 14.21
C PRO A 128 -6.78 -14.71 14.27
N GLU A 129 -5.74 -15.06 15.04
CA GLU A 129 -4.54 -14.24 15.14
C GLU A 129 -3.56 -14.50 13.99
N LEU A 130 -3.55 -15.71 13.42
CA LEU A 130 -2.61 -16.13 12.37
C LEU A 130 -3.26 -16.23 11.00
N ALA A 131 -4.57 -16.41 10.92
CA ALA A 131 -5.31 -16.58 9.67
C ALA A 131 -5.08 -15.44 8.66
N GLU A 132 -5.23 -15.76 7.40
CA GLU A 132 -5.31 -14.78 6.33
C GLU A 132 -6.68 -14.08 6.35
N TYR A 133 -6.62 -12.75 6.14
CA TYR A 133 -7.79 -11.89 5.98
C TYR A 133 -7.77 -11.24 4.60
N VAL A 134 -8.95 -11.00 4.07
CA VAL A 134 -9.11 -10.39 2.76
C VAL A 134 -10.08 -9.20 2.81
N VAL A 135 -9.92 -8.30 1.85
CA VAL A 135 -10.91 -7.31 1.45
C VAL A 135 -11.31 -7.60 0.00
N GLY A 136 -12.58 -7.44 -0.34
CA GLY A 136 -13.03 -7.56 -1.73
C GLY A 136 -12.57 -6.37 -2.55
N VAL A 137 -12.16 -6.60 -3.80
CA VAL A 137 -11.66 -5.57 -4.72
C VAL A 137 -12.25 -5.78 -6.11
N ASP A 138 -12.87 -4.75 -6.65
CA ASP A 138 -13.16 -4.66 -8.08
C ASP A 138 -11.93 -4.10 -8.80
N TRP A 139 -11.11 -5.00 -9.32
CA TRP A 139 -9.90 -4.64 -10.08
C TRP A 139 -10.26 -4.04 -11.43
N LYS A 140 -9.99 -2.75 -11.62
CA LYS A 140 -10.27 -2.03 -12.86
C LYS A 140 -9.19 -2.23 -13.92
N LYS A 141 -7.92 -2.37 -13.48
CA LYS A 141 -6.78 -2.64 -14.36
C LYS A 141 -5.69 -3.35 -13.59
N THR A 142 -5.21 -4.46 -14.13
CA THR A 142 -4.13 -5.26 -13.52
C THR A 142 -3.08 -5.64 -14.55
N PHE A 143 -1.89 -5.95 -14.06
CA PHE A 143 -0.78 -6.51 -14.82
C PHE A 143 -0.26 -7.75 -14.10
N PRO A 144 0.27 -8.76 -14.81
CA PRO A 144 1.05 -9.81 -14.18
C PRO A 144 2.32 -9.23 -13.54
N ILE A 145 2.89 -9.89 -12.53
CA ILE A 145 4.09 -9.40 -11.84
C ILE A 145 5.23 -9.10 -12.82
N SER A 146 5.41 -9.91 -13.85
CA SER A 146 6.42 -9.71 -14.89
C SER A 146 6.29 -8.38 -15.66
N GLU A 147 5.11 -7.79 -15.65
CA GLU A 147 4.81 -6.52 -16.31
C GLU A 147 4.58 -5.37 -15.34
N ALA A 148 4.97 -5.54 -14.07
CA ALA A 148 4.81 -4.52 -13.04
C ALA A 148 5.38 -3.16 -13.47
N LYS A 149 4.67 -2.09 -13.14
CA LYS A 149 4.97 -0.72 -13.58
C LYS A 149 5.75 0.03 -12.50
N LYS A 150 6.87 0.61 -12.87
CA LYS A 150 7.73 1.39 -11.95
C LYS A 150 8.49 2.48 -12.71
N PHE A 151 8.96 3.48 -11.96
CA PHE A 151 9.98 4.43 -12.39
C PHE A 151 10.96 4.66 -11.25
N ILE A 152 12.12 5.25 -11.54
CA ILE A 152 13.15 5.53 -10.52
C ILE A 152 12.60 6.60 -9.57
N GLY A 153 12.53 6.27 -8.27
CA GLY A 153 11.98 7.15 -7.24
C GLY A 153 10.49 6.97 -6.98
N ALA A 154 9.80 6.02 -7.63
CA ALA A 154 8.42 5.69 -7.31
C ALA A 154 8.28 5.31 -5.82
N PHE A 155 7.24 5.83 -5.19
CA PHE A 155 6.95 5.49 -3.79
C PHE A 155 6.79 3.99 -3.61
N ALA A 156 7.47 3.45 -2.61
CA ALA A 156 7.35 2.07 -2.17
C ALA A 156 7.41 2.02 -0.64
N ASN A 157 6.64 1.15 -0.02
CA ASN A 157 6.58 1.01 1.42
C ASN A 157 6.46 -0.46 1.83
N GLN A 158 6.94 -0.81 3.02
CA GLN A 158 6.81 -2.16 3.58
C GLN A 158 5.45 -2.39 4.26
N ASN A 159 4.69 -1.34 4.52
CA ASN A 159 3.35 -1.48 5.09
C ASN A 159 2.41 -2.16 4.10
N ILE A 160 1.52 -2.99 4.63
CA ILE A 160 0.44 -3.63 3.85
C ILE A 160 -0.47 -2.58 3.23
N VAL A 161 -0.89 -1.58 4.02
CA VAL A 161 -1.75 -0.47 3.58
C VAL A 161 -1.18 0.83 4.10
N CYS A 162 -1.07 1.84 3.25
CA CYS A 162 -0.80 3.21 3.68
C CYS A 162 -1.36 4.24 2.69
N LYS A 163 -1.55 5.47 3.17
CA LYS A 163 -2.02 6.60 2.35
C LYS A 163 -0.97 6.97 1.31
N LEU A 164 -1.31 6.90 0.03
CA LEU A 164 -0.44 7.39 -1.04
C LEU A 164 -0.45 8.92 -1.05
N ARG A 165 0.73 9.52 -0.88
CA ARG A 165 0.89 10.98 -0.75
C ARG A 165 1.90 11.56 -1.73
N ASP A 166 2.71 10.70 -2.38
CA ASP A 166 3.75 11.14 -3.31
C ASP A 166 3.14 11.59 -4.64
N PRO A 167 3.23 12.90 -4.99
CA PRO A 167 2.56 13.42 -6.16
C PRO A 167 3.10 12.84 -7.47
N ALA A 168 4.41 12.60 -7.57
CA ALA A 168 5.04 12.08 -8.79
C ALA A 168 4.59 10.63 -9.04
N THR A 169 4.54 9.81 -7.98
CA THR A 169 4.01 8.45 -8.08
C THR A 169 2.54 8.45 -8.46
N LEU A 170 1.73 9.33 -7.84
CA LEU A 170 0.31 9.42 -8.16
C LEU A 170 0.04 9.80 -9.61
N GLU A 171 0.77 10.78 -10.15
CA GLU A 171 0.64 11.19 -11.56
C GLU A 171 1.02 10.05 -12.52
N PHE A 172 2.13 9.38 -12.25
CA PHE A 172 2.54 8.18 -12.98
C PHE A 172 1.47 7.09 -12.97
N LEU A 173 0.91 6.79 -11.79
CA LEU A 173 -0.10 5.75 -11.62
C LEU A 173 -1.42 6.10 -12.31
N LYS A 174 -1.88 7.35 -12.20
CA LYS A 174 -3.09 7.81 -12.90
C LYS A 174 -2.96 7.65 -14.41
N THR A 175 -1.81 8.02 -14.96
CA THR A 175 -1.52 7.84 -16.40
C THR A 175 -1.45 6.36 -16.77
N THR A 176 -0.73 5.56 -16.01
CA THR A 176 -0.49 4.13 -16.28
C THR A 176 -1.76 3.31 -16.20
N PHE A 177 -2.59 3.57 -15.20
CA PHE A 177 -3.83 2.84 -14.95
C PHE A 177 -5.07 3.50 -15.58
N SER A 178 -4.94 4.70 -16.19
CA SER A 178 -5.99 5.43 -16.87
C SER A 178 -7.13 5.87 -15.93
N VAL A 179 -6.76 6.50 -14.79
CA VAL A 179 -7.66 6.94 -13.70
C VAL A 179 -7.72 8.46 -13.64
#